data_fca6721b02de1f7390015579c47e005f
#
_entry.id   fca6721b02de1f7390015579c47e005f
#
_cell.length_a   1.000
_cell.length_b   1.000
_cell.length_c   1.000
_cell.angle_alpha   90.00
_cell.angle_beta   90.00
_cell.angle_gamma   90.00
#
_symmetry.space_group_name_H-M   'P 1'
#
loop_
_entity.id
_entity.type
_entity.pdbx_description
1 polymer ?
#
loop_
_entity_poly.entity_id
_entity_poly.type
_entity_poly.pdbx_seq_one_letter_code
_entity_poly.pdbx_strand_id
1 'polypeptide(L)'
;MKKLLWIGLIALPLFGQNFVPIHEIQSDRDSLNNSNYMSEIVTTTGIVISDVGAVAGSRNFYLEEKSGGPWSGIMCWFQNASMVLQLHEGDSVTVTGQVNEYYGNTEIIISDTADVIVHSTGNDLPPVAQIYVGYLDTTEASMYDPDSAEAYEGVLIQVSNVFVTDTAGPGGDWEITDGTGYALVRDNGNYTYQPHLGDNLNVRGIVRTYYGLYRIEPRHDDDIEAFIFRLSMAFPVDQDSLYVYFTTDVDPTSASNTSNYTLTGGLTVLSATVDPEDGKLVHLHTSNQTSGTLYKLYVNGIQDTSGNTVPENDSVSFYGGVMDIYTIQTDTVDSGRSAWEGRRVALTGIVTVDSTASSWYFIEKASGGPFSGLQIYDRSNKPLMGDSIVVVGTIAEYYLMTEMLDVLYIRIVDSGHDLPEPVVIETGDLSAGSPDGEQYESVIVKVPSAWVVNPNPAGSYWEIDDGSGICNVAARDNYSYEPHEGDTVGVTGVVRFVVGAFQIEPRGDYDIDIIWQSIGEGRSGELRGKPSLELSANPVTTKASVRYFLPERGKVRLSLYNVAGALVRRIRDGVEKAGAHDLEISVENMRSGVYFLRLETDRGSVTRKLIVR
;
A
#
# COMPACT_ATOMS: atom_id res chain seq x y z
N MET A 1 12.10 53.07 -63.27
CA MET A 1 12.22 52.79 -61.84
C MET A 1 12.09 51.28 -61.66
N LYS A 2 13.22 50.57 -61.59
CA LYS A 2 13.26 49.10 -61.34
C LYS A 2 13.33 48.89 -59.84
N LYS A 3 12.29 48.24 -59.28
CA LYS A 3 12.30 47.74 -57.89
C LYS A 3 13.14 46.47 -57.85
N LEU A 4 14.29 46.52 -57.18
CA LEU A 4 15.03 45.33 -56.77
C LEU A 4 14.22 44.62 -55.68
N LEU A 5 13.81 43.36 -55.94
CA LEU A 5 13.36 42.43 -54.96
C LEU A 5 14.58 41.84 -54.26
N TRP A 6 14.77 42.12 -52.98
CA TRP A 6 15.71 41.39 -52.12
C TRP A 6 15.07 40.06 -51.76
N ILE A 7 15.52 38.99 -52.38
CA ILE A 7 15.22 37.61 -51.91
C ILE A 7 16.26 37.33 -50.83
N GLY A 8 15.82 37.39 -49.57
CA GLY A 8 16.62 36.90 -48.46
C GLY A 8 16.81 35.39 -48.62
N LEU A 9 18.05 34.99 -48.88
CA LEU A 9 18.48 33.60 -48.86
C LEU A 9 18.41 33.16 -47.37
N ILE A 10 17.38 32.46 -46.99
CA ILE A 10 17.37 31.69 -45.74
C ILE A 10 18.37 30.56 -46.00
N ALA A 11 19.54 30.62 -45.42
CA ALA A 11 20.46 29.50 -45.35
C ALA A 11 19.77 28.39 -44.54
N LEU A 12 19.25 27.38 -45.24
CA LEU A 12 18.93 26.11 -44.64
C LEU A 12 20.26 25.52 -44.14
N PRO A 13 20.40 25.16 -42.87
CA PRO A 13 21.58 24.45 -42.41
C PRO A 13 21.70 23.14 -43.22
N LEU A 14 22.92 22.77 -43.60
CA LEU A 14 23.26 21.48 -44.19
C LEU A 14 22.99 20.39 -43.13
N PHE A 15 21.77 19.90 -43.06
CA PHE A 15 21.46 18.68 -42.30
C PHE A 15 21.89 17.48 -43.14
N GLY A 16 23.11 17.01 -42.93
CA GLY A 16 23.67 15.82 -43.58
C GLY A 16 23.77 14.61 -42.68
N GLN A 17 23.09 14.59 -41.54
CA GLN A 17 23.02 13.44 -40.61
C GLN A 17 21.65 13.45 -39.92
N ASN A 18 21.11 12.26 -39.67
CA ASN A 18 19.84 11.85 -39.11
C ASN A 18 19.23 12.87 -38.11
N PHE A 19 18.54 13.89 -38.60
CA PHE A 19 17.84 14.82 -37.71
C PHE A 19 16.60 14.14 -37.21
N VAL A 20 16.52 13.97 -35.88
CA VAL A 20 15.39 13.36 -35.17
C VAL A 20 14.92 14.33 -34.09
N PRO A 21 13.65 14.75 -34.07
CA PRO A 21 13.13 15.56 -32.99
C PRO A 21 13.24 14.82 -31.64
N ILE A 22 13.37 15.56 -30.55
CA ILE A 22 13.42 14.97 -29.19
C ILE A 22 12.19 14.14 -28.93
N HIS A 23 11.03 14.67 -29.28
CA HIS A 23 9.74 13.98 -29.16
C HIS A 23 9.76 12.59 -29.81
N GLU A 24 10.36 12.44 -30.98
CA GLU A 24 10.44 11.16 -31.68
C GLU A 24 11.44 10.21 -31.00
N ILE A 25 12.59 10.72 -30.52
CA ILE A 25 13.56 9.93 -29.76
C ILE A 25 12.93 9.36 -28.49
N GLN A 26 12.11 10.15 -27.82
CA GLN A 26 11.51 9.81 -26.52
C GLN A 26 10.26 8.93 -26.67
N SER A 27 9.40 9.17 -27.65
CA SER A 27 8.09 8.51 -27.75
C SER A 27 8.10 7.23 -28.58
N ASP A 28 9.11 6.99 -29.42
CA ASP A 28 9.24 5.76 -30.23
C ASP A 28 10.05 4.72 -29.43
N ARG A 29 9.35 3.79 -28.74
CA ARG A 29 9.91 2.88 -27.76
C ARG A 29 9.67 1.40 -28.06
N ASP A 30 10.59 0.57 -27.60
CA ASP A 30 10.46 -0.89 -27.64
C ASP A 30 9.58 -1.43 -26.49
N SER A 31 9.37 -2.76 -26.47
CA SER A 31 8.58 -3.44 -25.42
C SER A 31 9.24 -3.45 -24.03
N LEU A 32 10.45 -2.97 -23.91
CA LEU A 32 11.20 -2.81 -22.65
C LEU A 32 11.28 -1.35 -22.22
N ASN A 33 10.53 -0.49 -22.91
CA ASN A 33 10.47 0.94 -22.68
C ASN A 33 11.80 1.68 -22.99
N ASN A 34 12.68 1.12 -23.84
CA ASN A 34 13.85 1.81 -24.33
C ASN A 34 13.53 2.52 -25.64
N SER A 35 14.19 3.66 -25.90
CA SER A 35 14.08 4.31 -27.19
C SER A 35 14.50 3.40 -28.35
N ASN A 36 13.70 3.34 -29.41
CA ASN A 36 14.05 2.60 -30.63
C ASN A 36 15.28 3.18 -31.35
N TYR A 37 15.71 4.40 -30.99
CA TYR A 37 16.97 5.01 -31.46
C TYR A 37 18.20 4.62 -30.63
N MET A 38 18.05 3.74 -29.64
CA MET A 38 19.17 3.29 -28.81
C MET A 38 20.37 2.83 -29.63
N SER A 39 21.55 3.36 -29.32
CA SER A 39 22.82 3.14 -30.01
C SER A 39 22.93 3.85 -31.38
N GLU A 40 21.94 4.56 -31.86
CA GLU A 40 22.02 5.38 -33.07
C GLU A 40 22.64 6.74 -32.77
N ILE A 41 23.33 7.33 -33.78
CA ILE A 41 23.78 8.69 -33.72
C ILE A 41 22.71 9.57 -34.36
N VAL A 42 22.17 10.48 -33.55
CA VAL A 42 21.12 11.42 -33.95
C VAL A 42 21.61 12.86 -33.86
N THR A 43 20.97 13.74 -34.63
CA THR A 43 21.10 15.19 -34.47
C THR A 43 19.76 15.76 -34.08
N THR A 44 19.69 16.52 -33.00
CA THR A 44 18.44 17.14 -32.52
C THR A 44 18.70 18.60 -32.14
N THR A 45 17.62 19.35 -31.88
CA THR A 45 17.73 20.78 -31.49
C THR A 45 16.69 21.08 -30.40
N GLY A 46 17.03 22.02 -29.52
CA GLY A 46 16.17 22.47 -28.46
C GLY A 46 16.69 23.68 -27.71
N ILE A 47 16.04 24.00 -26.63
CA ILE A 47 16.43 24.99 -25.64
C ILE A 47 17.03 24.28 -24.43
N VAL A 48 18.20 24.73 -23.98
CA VAL A 48 18.80 24.25 -22.72
C VAL A 48 17.92 24.69 -21.56
N ILE A 49 17.46 23.74 -20.75
CA ILE A 49 16.55 23.99 -19.61
C ILE A 49 17.21 23.83 -18.25
N SER A 50 18.51 23.45 -18.23
CA SER A 50 19.35 23.46 -17.02
C SER A 50 20.79 23.82 -17.38
N ASP A 51 21.45 24.60 -16.55
CA ASP A 51 22.90 24.83 -16.66
C ASP A 51 23.63 23.49 -16.61
N VAL A 52 24.76 23.42 -17.32
CA VAL A 52 25.60 22.21 -17.27
C VAL A 52 26.09 21.98 -15.86
N GLY A 53 25.78 20.83 -15.32
CA GLY A 53 26.16 20.41 -13.96
C GLY A 53 25.18 20.81 -12.87
N ALA A 54 24.12 21.52 -13.15
CA ALA A 54 23.10 21.87 -12.17
C ALA A 54 22.26 20.64 -11.77
N VAL A 55 21.95 19.78 -12.73
CA VAL A 55 21.10 18.61 -12.50
C VAL A 55 21.83 17.35 -12.95
N ALA A 56 21.71 16.26 -12.19
CA ALA A 56 22.21 14.91 -12.52
C ALA A 56 23.75 14.76 -12.68
N GLY A 57 24.55 15.72 -12.24
CA GLY A 57 26.01 15.62 -12.20
C GLY A 57 26.75 16.58 -13.14
N SER A 58 28.03 16.75 -12.94
CA SER A 58 28.87 17.85 -13.45
C SER A 58 29.05 17.91 -14.97
N ARG A 59 28.51 16.98 -15.73
CA ARG A 59 28.66 16.86 -17.18
C ARG A 59 27.35 16.78 -17.95
N ASN A 60 26.25 16.92 -17.25
CA ASN A 60 24.92 16.78 -17.82
C ASN A 60 24.27 18.15 -18.00
N PHE A 61 23.39 18.24 -18.97
CA PHE A 61 22.42 19.31 -19.14
C PHE A 61 21.18 18.71 -19.77
N TYR A 62 20.07 19.42 -19.69
CA TYR A 62 18.82 18.99 -20.30
C TYR A 62 18.43 19.90 -21.43
N LEU A 63 17.92 19.30 -22.49
CA LEU A 63 17.47 19.95 -23.71
C LEU A 63 15.97 19.67 -23.87
N GLU A 64 15.20 20.70 -24.17
CA GLU A 64 13.78 20.56 -24.39
C GLU A 64 13.36 21.26 -25.69
N GLU A 65 12.41 20.68 -26.42
CA GLU A 65 11.81 21.31 -27.59
C GLU A 65 11.09 22.61 -27.19
N LYS A 66 11.15 23.62 -28.04
CA LYS A 66 10.56 24.93 -27.76
C LYS A 66 9.04 24.88 -27.49
N SER A 67 8.35 23.86 -27.95
CA SER A 67 6.91 23.61 -27.70
C SER A 67 6.61 23.20 -26.27
N GLY A 68 7.59 22.59 -25.57
CA GLY A 68 7.38 21.99 -24.25
C GLY A 68 6.42 20.83 -24.26
N GLY A 69 6.09 20.32 -23.08
CA GLY A 69 5.10 19.28 -22.86
C GLY A 69 5.64 17.84 -22.90
N PRO A 70 4.76 16.84 -22.87
CA PRO A 70 5.19 15.44 -22.81
C PRO A 70 6.11 15.06 -23.97
N TRP A 71 7.14 14.24 -23.69
CA TRP A 71 8.12 13.72 -24.66
C TRP A 71 9.09 14.76 -25.25
N SER A 72 9.05 16.01 -24.80
CA SER A 72 9.83 17.11 -25.38
C SER A 72 11.23 17.29 -24.81
N GLY A 73 11.56 16.62 -23.70
CA GLY A 73 12.81 16.79 -22.99
C GLY A 73 13.75 15.60 -23.13
N ILE A 74 15.06 15.82 -23.06
CA ILE A 74 16.08 14.76 -23.08
C ILE A 74 17.34 15.18 -22.34
N MET A 75 17.97 14.25 -21.62
CA MET A 75 19.28 14.47 -21.01
C MET A 75 20.40 14.40 -22.05
N CYS A 76 21.36 15.31 -21.97
CA CYS A 76 22.58 15.30 -22.75
C CYS A 76 23.78 15.15 -21.81
N TRP A 77 24.71 14.26 -22.14
CA TRP A 77 25.89 13.97 -21.32
C TRP A 77 27.20 14.05 -22.10
N PHE A 78 28.12 14.87 -21.62
CA PHE A 78 29.48 14.94 -22.19
C PHE A 78 30.30 13.74 -21.72
N GLN A 79 30.70 12.87 -22.65
CA GLN A 79 31.48 11.66 -22.36
C GLN A 79 32.83 12.00 -21.75
N ASN A 80 33.49 13.08 -22.21
CA ASN A 80 34.80 13.48 -21.75
C ASN A 80 34.73 14.70 -20.83
N ALA A 81 35.15 14.55 -19.57
CA ALA A 81 35.17 15.62 -18.58
C ALA A 81 36.05 16.82 -18.94
N SER A 82 37.03 16.66 -19.83
CA SER A 82 37.87 17.77 -20.33
C SER A 82 37.22 18.54 -21.48
N MET A 83 36.07 18.09 -21.98
CA MET A 83 35.36 18.66 -23.13
C MET A 83 33.95 19.13 -22.78
N VAL A 84 33.75 19.64 -21.56
CA VAL A 84 32.45 20.16 -21.11
C VAL A 84 32.32 21.63 -21.56
N LEU A 85 31.30 21.92 -22.35
CA LEU A 85 30.92 23.29 -22.68
C LEU A 85 30.13 23.92 -21.53
N GLN A 86 30.28 25.21 -21.36
CA GLN A 86 29.44 26.00 -20.46
C GLN A 86 28.18 26.41 -21.23
N LEU A 87 27.10 25.71 -21.01
CA LEU A 87 25.78 26.02 -21.54
C LEU A 87 24.88 26.46 -20.39
N HIS A 88 24.04 27.43 -20.69
CA HIS A 88 23.13 28.03 -19.71
C HIS A 88 21.66 27.89 -20.13
N GLU A 89 20.78 27.97 -19.17
CA GLU A 89 19.34 28.03 -19.43
C GLU A 89 19.03 29.12 -20.46
N GLY A 90 18.18 28.76 -21.43
CA GLY A 90 17.84 29.63 -22.54
C GLY A 90 18.81 29.60 -23.74
N ASP A 91 19.85 28.78 -23.72
CA ASP A 91 20.68 28.58 -24.91
C ASP A 91 19.92 27.69 -25.91
N SER A 92 19.83 28.17 -27.15
CA SER A 92 19.30 27.38 -28.27
C SER A 92 20.44 26.64 -28.94
N VAL A 93 20.37 25.31 -28.92
CA VAL A 93 21.49 24.49 -29.43
C VAL A 93 21.02 23.39 -30.36
N THR A 94 21.93 22.96 -31.25
CA THR A 94 21.84 21.67 -31.94
C THR A 94 22.88 20.74 -31.34
N VAL A 95 22.45 19.51 -31.02
CA VAL A 95 23.30 18.47 -30.44
C VAL A 95 23.33 17.27 -31.38
N THR A 96 24.53 16.71 -31.61
CA THR A 96 24.73 15.42 -32.28
C THR A 96 25.36 14.47 -31.28
N GLY A 97 24.80 13.25 -31.14
CA GLY A 97 25.33 12.26 -30.21
C GLY A 97 24.64 10.91 -30.32
N GLN A 98 25.18 9.96 -29.59
CA GLN A 98 24.61 8.60 -29.53
C GLN A 98 23.50 8.52 -28.50
N VAL A 99 22.34 8.03 -28.89
CA VAL A 99 21.24 7.72 -27.95
C VAL A 99 21.63 6.52 -27.10
N ASN A 100 21.42 6.63 -25.81
CA ASN A 100 21.72 5.60 -24.82
C ASN A 100 20.62 5.56 -23.75
N GLU A 101 20.47 4.39 -23.11
CA GLU A 101 19.61 4.22 -21.95
C GLU A 101 20.48 3.98 -20.71
N TYR A 102 20.37 4.85 -19.73
CA TYR A 102 21.14 4.76 -18.49
C TYR A 102 20.23 4.59 -17.28
N TYR A 103 20.08 3.34 -16.82
CA TYR A 103 19.17 2.97 -15.72
C TYR A 103 17.71 3.42 -15.92
N GLY A 104 17.24 3.32 -17.17
CA GLY A 104 15.90 3.73 -17.58
C GLY A 104 15.77 5.20 -17.93
N ASN A 105 16.87 5.96 -17.97
CA ASN A 105 16.86 7.34 -18.43
C ASN A 105 17.45 7.43 -19.84
N THR A 106 16.68 7.94 -20.78
CA THR A 106 17.12 8.17 -22.17
C THR A 106 18.04 9.38 -22.23
N GLU A 107 19.25 9.20 -22.79
CA GLU A 107 20.26 10.27 -22.89
C GLU A 107 20.93 10.31 -24.25
N ILE A 108 21.47 11.48 -24.60
CA ILE A 108 22.37 11.67 -25.76
C ILE A 108 23.79 11.80 -25.25
N ILE A 109 24.65 10.85 -25.63
CA ILE A 109 26.09 10.88 -25.32
C ILE A 109 26.82 11.74 -26.34
N ILE A 110 27.42 12.84 -25.90
CA ILE A 110 28.19 13.79 -26.71
C ILE A 110 29.67 13.45 -26.58
N SER A 111 30.30 13.13 -27.70
CA SER A 111 31.69 12.69 -27.75
C SER A 111 32.69 13.84 -27.94
N ASP A 112 32.31 14.91 -28.65
CA ASP A 112 33.13 16.09 -28.93
C ASP A 112 32.34 17.39 -28.71
N THR A 113 32.99 18.46 -28.30
CA THR A 113 32.37 19.79 -28.18
C THR A 113 31.91 20.36 -29.54
N ALA A 114 32.51 19.91 -30.65
CA ALA A 114 32.09 20.26 -32.01
C ALA A 114 30.69 19.66 -32.37
N ASP A 115 30.24 18.68 -31.62
CA ASP A 115 28.92 18.08 -31.77
C ASP A 115 27.79 18.94 -31.16
N VAL A 116 28.13 20.06 -30.52
CA VAL A 116 27.19 21.03 -29.96
C VAL A 116 27.36 22.38 -30.66
N ILE A 117 26.30 22.85 -31.29
CA ILE A 117 26.25 24.15 -31.97
C ILE A 117 25.29 25.07 -31.22
N VAL A 118 25.82 26.16 -30.64
CA VAL A 118 25.00 27.19 -30.01
C VAL A 118 24.54 28.18 -31.08
N HIS A 119 23.24 28.37 -31.21
CA HIS A 119 22.60 29.26 -32.17
C HIS A 119 22.32 30.64 -31.59
N SER A 120 21.83 30.68 -30.34
CA SER A 120 21.54 31.92 -29.62
C SER A 120 21.46 31.61 -28.11
N THR A 121 21.58 32.66 -27.30
CA THR A 121 21.55 32.58 -25.84
C THR A 121 20.45 33.47 -25.28
N GLY A 122 19.99 33.16 -24.03
CA GLY A 122 19.00 33.97 -23.34
C GLY A 122 17.61 33.94 -23.99
N ASN A 123 17.26 32.82 -24.64
CA ASN A 123 15.89 32.61 -25.13
C ASN A 123 14.94 32.28 -23.98
N ASP A 124 13.65 32.56 -24.20
CA ASP A 124 12.61 32.09 -23.30
C ASP A 124 12.66 30.56 -23.19
N LEU A 125 12.50 30.04 -21.98
CA LEU A 125 12.37 28.60 -21.75
C LEU A 125 11.07 28.07 -22.38
N PRO A 126 11.02 26.77 -22.72
CA PRO A 126 9.78 26.12 -23.13
C PRO A 126 8.69 26.29 -22.06
N PRO A 127 7.41 26.28 -22.45
CA PRO A 127 6.31 26.32 -21.49
C PRO A 127 6.44 25.20 -20.47
N VAL A 128 6.47 25.56 -19.19
CA VAL A 128 6.55 24.58 -18.09
C VAL A 128 5.27 23.72 -18.09
N ALA A 129 5.42 22.41 -18.16
CA ALA A 129 4.29 21.49 -18.13
C ALA A 129 3.66 21.44 -16.73
N GLN A 130 2.39 21.86 -16.62
CA GLN A 130 1.64 21.76 -15.36
C GLN A 130 1.07 20.34 -15.27
N ILE A 131 1.47 19.56 -14.26
CA ILE A 131 1.04 18.18 -14.08
C ILE A 131 0.59 17.92 -12.66
N TYR A 132 -0.16 16.83 -12.46
CA TYR A 132 -0.44 16.28 -11.14
C TYR A 132 0.67 15.32 -10.72
N VAL A 133 0.88 15.18 -9.40
CA VAL A 133 1.92 14.32 -8.82
C VAL A 133 1.76 12.87 -9.27
N GLY A 134 0.51 12.39 -9.36
CA GLY A 134 0.20 11.02 -9.77
C GLY A 134 0.72 10.64 -11.18
N TYR A 135 1.00 11.60 -12.06
CA TYR A 135 1.65 11.29 -13.35
C TYR A 135 3.09 10.75 -13.19
N LEU A 136 3.74 11.04 -12.06
CA LEU A 136 5.11 10.58 -11.76
C LEU A 136 5.15 9.37 -10.83
N ASP A 137 4.01 8.99 -10.26
CA ASP A 137 3.89 7.85 -9.36
C ASP A 137 3.74 6.56 -10.18
N THR A 138 4.74 5.70 -10.12
CA THR A 138 4.74 4.39 -10.80
C THR A 138 4.18 3.27 -9.93
N THR A 139 3.69 3.60 -8.74
CA THR A 139 3.04 2.64 -7.85
C THR A 139 1.56 2.50 -8.20
N GLU A 140 0.93 1.45 -7.68
CA GLU A 140 -0.51 1.27 -7.84
C GLU A 140 -1.36 2.28 -7.04
N ALA A 141 -0.72 3.10 -6.20
CA ALA A 141 -1.36 4.21 -5.50
C ALA A 141 -1.64 5.42 -6.42
N SER A 142 -1.07 5.43 -7.63
CA SER A 142 -1.32 6.50 -8.61
C SER A 142 -2.77 6.48 -9.12
N MET A 143 -3.36 7.66 -9.23
CA MET A 143 -4.64 7.85 -9.95
C MET A 143 -4.49 7.82 -11.48
N TYR A 144 -3.27 7.69 -12.00
CA TYR A 144 -2.93 7.73 -13.42
C TYR A 144 -2.22 6.44 -13.84
N ASP A 145 -2.12 6.24 -15.15
CA ASP A 145 -1.40 5.12 -15.73
C ASP A 145 0.08 5.18 -15.27
N PRO A 146 0.64 4.11 -14.68
CA PRO A 146 2.05 4.06 -14.28
C PRO A 146 3.04 4.38 -15.41
N ASP A 147 2.65 4.11 -16.66
CA ASP A 147 3.47 4.44 -17.84
C ASP A 147 3.45 5.94 -18.20
N SER A 148 2.60 6.74 -17.55
CA SER A 148 2.50 8.18 -17.83
C SER A 148 3.73 8.98 -17.42
N ALA A 149 4.48 8.51 -16.43
CA ALA A 149 5.70 9.16 -15.93
C ALA A 149 6.78 9.30 -17.00
N GLU A 150 6.91 8.31 -17.87
CA GLU A 150 7.89 8.27 -18.95
C GLU A 150 7.75 9.44 -19.93
N ALA A 151 6.51 9.85 -20.19
CA ALA A 151 6.25 10.99 -21.09
C ALA A 151 6.83 12.31 -20.59
N TYR A 152 7.16 12.41 -19.31
CA TYR A 152 7.73 13.60 -18.71
C TYR A 152 9.22 13.48 -18.42
N GLU A 153 9.87 12.35 -18.74
CA GLU A 153 11.30 12.22 -18.59
C GLU A 153 12.06 13.33 -19.36
N GLY A 154 12.97 14.00 -18.69
CA GLY A 154 13.74 15.11 -19.25
C GLY A 154 12.99 16.43 -19.40
N VAL A 155 11.70 16.47 -19.11
CA VAL A 155 10.82 17.65 -19.29
C VAL A 155 10.83 18.53 -18.04
N LEU A 156 10.77 19.85 -18.25
CA LEU A 156 10.58 20.84 -17.19
C LEU A 156 9.09 20.88 -16.80
N ILE A 157 8.79 20.42 -15.62
CA ILE A 157 7.42 20.35 -15.08
C ILE A 157 7.22 21.27 -13.88
N GLN A 158 5.98 21.51 -13.53
CA GLN A 158 5.56 22.05 -12.25
C GLN A 158 4.39 21.27 -11.69
N VAL A 159 4.50 20.89 -10.43
CA VAL A 159 3.40 20.46 -9.59
C VAL A 159 3.03 21.58 -8.63
N SER A 160 1.75 21.82 -8.44
CA SER A 160 1.28 22.98 -7.68
C SER A 160 0.41 22.55 -6.50
N ASN A 161 0.53 23.27 -5.39
CA ASN A 161 -0.25 23.03 -4.19
C ASN A 161 -0.04 21.62 -3.62
N VAL A 162 1.22 21.17 -3.61
CA VAL A 162 1.64 19.87 -3.10
C VAL A 162 2.03 19.96 -1.62
N PHE A 163 1.87 18.84 -0.91
CA PHE A 163 2.22 18.73 0.51
C PHE A 163 3.40 17.80 0.69
N VAL A 164 4.33 18.15 1.58
CA VAL A 164 5.44 17.27 1.97
C VAL A 164 4.90 16.14 2.86
N THR A 165 5.11 14.90 2.44
CA THR A 165 4.65 13.69 3.14
C THR A 165 5.79 12.91 3.80
N ASP A 166 7.01 12.99 3.27
CA ASP A 166 8.20 12.44 3.91
C ASP A 166 9.40 13.38 3.68
N THR A 167 10.21 13.59 4.71
CA THR A 167 11.42 14.42 4.66
C THR A 167 12.71 13.60 4.54
N ALA A 168 12.62 12.27 4.55
CA ALA A 168 13.74 11.33 4.56
C ALA A 168 13.49 10.11 3.64
N GLY A 169 12.97 10.35 2.46
CA GLY A 169 12.70 9.33 1.46
C GLY A 169 13.95 8.60 0.94
N PRO A 170 13.79 7.62 0.03
CA PRO A 170 14.87 6.82 -0.52
C PRO A 170 15.98 7.67 -1.14
N GLY A 171 17.22 7.47 -0.70
CA GLY A 171 18.40 8.16 -1.27
C GLY A 171 18.61 9.60 -0.82
N GLY A 172 17.91 10.04 0.24
CA GLY A 172 17.99 11.41 0.77
C GLY A 172 17.06 12.38 0.03
N ASP A 173 16.15 11.85 -0.78
CA ASP A 173 15.08 12.61 -1.41
C ASP A 173 13.96 12.85 -0.39
N TRP A 174 13.07 13.77 -0.66
CA TRP A 174 11.84 13.99 0.11
C TRP A 174 10.63 13.78 -0.78
N GLU A 175 9.48 13.53 -0.19
CA GLU A 175 8.28 13.10 -0.90
C GLU A 175 7.16 14.13 -0.78
N ILE A 176 6.39 14.26 -1.88
CA ILE A 176 5.25 15.17 -1.99
C ILE A 176 4.03 14.47 -2.55
N THR A 177 2.86 15.00 -2.22
CA THR A 177 1.58 14.59 -2.80
C THR A 177 0.66 15.79 -3.04
N ASP A 178 -0.18 15.70 -4.07
CA ASP A 178 -1.36 16.57 -4.27
C ASP A 178 -2.67 15.79 -4.06
N GLY A 179 -2.58 14.55 -3.56
CA GLY A 179 -3.70 13.63 -3.37
C GLY A 179 -3.99 12.75 -4.58
N THR A 180 -3.22 12.86 -5.67
CA THR A 180 -3.37 12.03 -6.88
C THR A 180 -2.33 10.92 -6.97
N GLY A 181 -1.30 10.96 -6.12
CA GLY A 181 -0.17 10.05 -6.05
C GLY A 181 0.99 10.69 -5.30
N TYR A 182 2.17 10.06 -5.39
CA TYR A 182 3.40 10.50 -4.71
C TYR A 182 4.51 10.74 -5.71
N ALA A 183 5.36 11.72 -5.45
CA ALA A 183 6.59 11.94 -6.20
C ALA A 183 7.75 12.29 -5.29
N LEU A 184 8.93 11.84 -5.67
CA LEU A 184 10.17 12.18 -4.99
C LEU A 184 10.70 13.51 -5.53
N VAL A 185 11.18 14.36 -4.63
CA VAL A 185 11.93 15.57 -4.96
C VAL A 185 13.36 15.37 -4.50
N ARG A 186 14.30 15.55 -5.43
CA ARG A 186 15.72 15.32 -5.19
C ARG A 186 16.32 16.43 -4.35
N ASP A 187 16.93 16.08 -3.21
CA ASP A 187 17.86 16.98 -2.54
C ASP A 187 19.23 16.90 -3.24
N ASN A 188 19.45 17.78 -4.19
CA ASN A 188 20.68 17.87 -4.98
C ASN A 188 21.62 19.00 -4.54
N GLY A 189 21.24 19.75 -3.51
CA GLY A 189 22.00 20.88 -2.99
C GLY A 189 21.95 22.15 -3.85
N ASN A 190 21.06 22.22 -4.85
CA ASN A 190 20.91 23.38 -5.73
C ASN A 190 19.95 24.43 -5.18
N TYR A 191 19.28 24.14 -4.09
CA TYR A 191 18.34 25.01 -3.42
C TYR A 191 18.54 24.98 -1.89
N THR A 192 18.04 26.01 -1.21
CA THR A 192 18.22 26.21 0.25
C THR A 192 17.01 25.77 1.07
N TYR A 193 15.88 25.51 0.43
CA TYR A 193 14.67 25.06 1.11
C TYR A 193 14.91 23.75 1.86
N GLN A 194 14.42 23.66 3.11
CA GLN A 194 14.46 22.46 3.93
C GLN A 194 13.02 21.97 4.13
N PRO A 195 12.69 20.75 3.69
CA PRO A 195 11.31 20.24 3.78
C PRO A 195 10.90 19.95 5.23
N HIS A 196 9.65 20.29 5.57
CA HIS A 196 8.98 19.86 6.81
C HIS A 196 7.66 19.17 6.45
N LEU A 197 7.30 18.17 7.23
CA LEU A 197 6.03 17.46 7.04
C LEU A 197 4.85 18.45 7.04
N GLY A 198 4.02 18.34 5.99
CA GLY A 198 2.85 19.18 5.82
C GLY A 198 3.11 20.55 5.19
N ASP A 199 4.37 20.90 4.86
CA ASP A 199 4.62 22.11 4.08
C ASP A 199 3.86 22.08 2.77
N ASN A 200 3.26 23.22 2.40
CA ASN A 200 2.55 23.40 1.13
C ASN A 200 3.41 24.18 0.15
N LEU A 201 3.58 23.65 -1.05
CA LEU A 201 4.57 24.12 -2.03
C LEU A 201 4.00 24.13 -3.45
N ASN A 202 4.60 24.97 -4.30
CA ASN A 202 4.73 24.68 -5.72
C ASN A 202 6.15 24.20 -5.96
N VAL A 203 6.31 23.09 -6.65
CA VAL A 203 7.62 22.54 -6.99
C VAL A 203 7.77 22.48 -8.51
N ARG A 204 8.81 23.08 -9.02
CA ARG A 204 9.25 23.00 -10.41
C ARG A 204 10.53 22.20 -10.48
N GLY A 205 10.76 21.51 -11.57
CA GLY A 205 12.01 20.80 -11.79
C GLY A 205 11.97 19.95 -13.03
N ILE A 206 13.09 19.33 -13.33
CA ILE A 206 13.21 18.41 -14.45
C ILE A 206 12.91 17.01 -13.93
N VAL A 207 12.09 16.26 -14.64
CA VAL A 207 11.82 14.86 -14.30
C VAL A 207 12.98 13.99 -14.73
N ARG A 208 13.51 13.22 -13.80
CA ARG A 208 14.60 12.27 -14.07
C ARG A 208 14.25 10.89 -13.60
N THR A 209 14.55 9.90 -14.44
CA THR A 209 14.44 8.48 -14.11
C THR A 209 15.77 7.95 -13.60
N TYR A 210 15.74 7.17 -12.52
CA TYR A 210 16.91 6.47 -12.00
C TYR A 210 16.47 5.20 -11.26
N TYR A 211 16.86 4.03 -11.77
CA TYR A 211 16.42 2.72 -11.27
C TYR A 211 14.88 2.56 -11.23
N GLY A 212 14.18 3.10 -12.24
CA GLY A 212 12.73 3.02 -12.34
C GLY A 212 11.96 3.95 -11.41
N LEU A 213 12.64 4.85 -10.69
CA LEU A 213 12.01 5.88 -9.87
C LEU A 213 12.09 7.23 -10.58
N TYR A 214 10.95 7.88 -10.76
CA TYR A 214 10.87 9.23 -11.30
C TYR A 214 10.97 10.24 -10.16
N ARG A 215 11.81 11.26 -10.38
CA ARG A 215 12.10 12.31 -9.40
C ARG A 215 11.98 13.66 -10.06
N ILE A 216 11.49 14.64 -9.33
CA ILE A 216 11.58 16.04 -9.69
C ILE A 216 12.94 16.54 -9.20
N GLU A 217 13.77 17.06 -10.08
CA GLU A 217 15.06 17.65 -9.75
C GLU A 217 14.98 19.18 -9.90
N PRO A 218 14.77 19.94 -8.80
CA PRO A 218 14.82 21.40 -8.84
C PRO A 218 16.22 21.87 -9.27
N ARG A 219 16.27 22.97 -10.05
CA ARG A 219 17.50 23.50 -10.63
C ARG A 219 18.14 24.59 -9.76
N HIS A 220 17.30 25.33 -9.01
CA HIS A 220 17.69 26.46 -8.16
C HIS A 220 16.56 26.80 -7.17
N ASP A 221 16.80 27.77 -6.26
CA ASP A 221 15.84 28.18 -5.24
C ASP A 221 14.47 28.59 -5.79
N ASP A 222 14.42 29.26 -6.96
CA ASP A 222 13.17 29.72 -7.57
C ASP A 222 12.27 28.58 -8.08
N ASP A 223 12.77 27.35 -8.08
CA ASP A 223 11.98 26.16 -8.44
C ASP A 223 11.13 25.64 -7.27
N ILE A 224 11.33 26.16 -6.04
CA ILE A 224 10.54 25.81 -4.87
C ILE A 224 9.89 27.06 -4.28
N GLU A 225 8.58 27.19 -4.48
CA GLU A 225 7.78 28.26 -3.91
C GLU A 225 7.03 27.72 -2.68
N ALA A 226 7.58 28.01 -1.49
CA ALA A 226 6.90 27.66 -0.24
C ALA A 226 5.83 28.73 0.10
N PHE A 227 4.62 28.28 0.40
CA PHE A 227 3.56 29.18 0.85
C PHE A 227 3.75 29.50 2.33
N ILE A 228 4.12 30.76 2.60
CA ILE A 228 4.60 31.18 3.91
C ILE A 228 3.55 31.00 4.99
N PHE A 229 2.28 31.32 4.76
CA PHE A 229 1.19 31.09 5.70
C PHE A 229 -0.11 30.76 4.98
N ARG A 230 -0.56 29.51 5.10
CA ARG A 230 -1.77 28.99 4.46
C ARG A 230 -2.43 27.90 5.28
N LEU A 231 -3.68 27.65 4.94
CA LEU A 231 -4.36 26.41 5.32
C LEU A 231 -3.70 25.23 4.60
N SER A 232 -3.17 24.27 5.36
CA SER A 232 -2.46 23.12 4.83
C SER A 232 -3.40 21.94 4.56
N MET A 233 -4.07 21.46 5.60
CA MET A 233 -4.99 20.33 5.49
C MET A 233 -6.08 20.39 6.56
N ALA A 234 -7.14 19.61 6.34
CA ALA A 234 -8.14 19.34 7.36
C ALA A 234 -8.62 17.90 7.26
N PHE A 235 -8.84 17.23 8.39
CA PHE A 235 -9.37 15.88 8.45
C PHE A 235 -10.15 15.66 9.75
N PRO A 236 -11.23 14.84 9.70
CA PRO A 236 -11.99 14.52 10.90
C PRO A 236 -11.20 13.54 11.79
N VAL A 237 -11.40 13.68 13.09
CA VAL A 237 -10.87 12.74 14.11
C VAL A 237 -12.00 12.16 14.95
N ASP A 238 -13.21 12.67 14.75
CA ASP A 238 -14.47 12.16 15.30
C ASP A 238 -15.64 12.69 14.46
N GLN A 239 -16.88 12.34 14.82
CA GLN A 239 -18.08 12.73 14.11
C GLN A 239 -18.35 14.24 14.15
N ASP A 240 -17.83 14.93 15.15
CA ASP A 240 -18.00 16.37 15.39
C ASP A 240 -16.68 17.13 15.60
N SER A 241 -15.56 16.48 15.31
CA SER A 241 -14.22 17.01 15.55
C SER A 241 -13.40 16.99 14.26
N LEU A 242 -12.84 18.15 13.91
CA LEU A 242 -12.01 18.36 12.73
C LEU A 242 -10.67 18.94 13.15
N TYR A 243 -9.57 18.32 12.73
CA TYR A 243 -8.22 18.85 12.87
C TYR A 243 -7.88 19.67 11.62
N VAL A 244 -7.37 20.87 11.85
CA VAL A 244 -7.05 21.84 10.80
C VAL A 244 -5.62 22.29 10.97
N TYR A 245 -4.79 21.98 9.99
CA TYR A 245 -3.38 22.35 9.99
C TYR A 245 -3.10 23.56 9.12
N PHE A 246 -2.20 24.41 9.60
CA PHE A 246 -1.62 25.51 8.88
C PHE A 246 -0.14 25.28 8.61
N THR A 247 0.43 26.00 7.66
CA THR A 247 1.86 25.85 7.29
C THR A 247 2.82 26.38 8.35
N THR A 248 2.39 27.34 9.18
CA THR A 248 3.15 27.91 10.31
C THR A 248 2.26 28.04 11.54
N ASP A 249 2.86 28.33 12.69
CA ASP A 249 2.12 28.53 13.96
C ASP A 249 1.14 29.71 13.85
N VAL A 250 -0.11 29.47 14.24
CA VAL A 250 -1.18 30.45 14.17
C VAL A 250 -1.20 31.38 15.40
N ASP A 251 -1.67 32.63 15.22
CA ASP A 251 -2.03 33.48 16.35
C ASP A 251 -3.29 32.93 17.04
N PRO A 252 -3.22 32.55 18.32
CA PRO A 252 -4.34 31.92 19.03
C PRO A 252 -5.60 32.77 19.07
N THR A 253 -5.48 34.10 19.01
CA THR A 253 -6.63 35.01 19.07
C THR A 253 -7.47 34.92 17.78
N SER A 254 -6.82 35.03 16.63
CA SER A 254 -7.46 34.95 15.33
C SER A 254 -7.92 33.53 15.02
N ALA A 255 -7.12 32.51 15.38
CA ALA A 255 -7.43 31.11 15.14
C ALA A 255 -8.57 30.58 16.02
N SER A 256 -8.79 31.13 17.21
CA SER A 256 -9.92 30.75 18.08
C SER A 256 -11.24 31.44 17.71
N ASN A 257 -11.23 32.38 16.78
CA ASN A 257 -12.44 33.06 16.33
C ASN A 257 -13.19 32.17 15.32
N THR A 258 -14.31 31.57 15.74
CA THR A 258 -15.11 30.65 14.91
C THR A 258 -15.65 31.28 13.64
N SER A 259 -15.82 32.64 13.60
CA SER A 259 -16.28 33.35 12.38
C SER A 259 -15.26 33.33 11.25
N ASN A 260 -14.02 32.98 11.52
CA ASN A 260 -12.93 32.85 10.54
C ASN A 260 -12.99 31.54 9.76
N TYR A 261 -13.91 30.62 10.11
CA TYR A 261 -14.09 29.32 9.48
C TYR A 261 -15.48 29.20 8.88
N THR A 262 -15.56 28.78 7.64
CA THR A 262 -16.82 28.50 6.96
C THR A 262 -16.79 27.10 6.36
N LEU A 263 -17.76 26.27 6.70
CA LEU A 263 -17.90 24.91 6.21
C LEU A 263 -19.07 24.79 5.23
N THR A 264 -18.89 24.00 4.19
CA THR A 264 -19.98 23.64 3.26
C THR A 264 -20.95 22.63 3.88
N GLY A 265 -22.05 22.32 3.17
CA GLY A 265 -22.98 21.25 3.57
C GLY A 265 -23.81 21.57 4.81
N GLY A 266 -23.87 22.85 5.25
CA GLY A 266 -24.63 23.26 6.41
C GLY A 266 -23.98 22.94 7.77
N LEU A 267 -22.72 22.52 7.77
CA LEU A 267 -21.95 22.34 9.00
C LEU A 267 -21.65 23.70 9.63
N THR A 268 -21.66 23.73 10.96
CA THR A 268 -21.31 24.91 11.77
C THR A 268 -20.11 24.62 12.66
N VAL A 269 -19.22 25.60 12.80
CA VAL A 269 -18.14 25.54 13.78
C VAL A 269 -18.66 26.06 15.12
N LEU A 270 -18.60 25.22 16.14
CA LEU A 270 -19.10 25.49 17.49
C LEU A 270 -17.99 26.07 18.38
N SER A 271 -16.77 25.58 18.23
CA SER A 271 -15.57 26.13 18.87
C SER A 271 -14.32 25.86 18.05
N ALA A 272 -13.28 26.68 18.26
CA ALA A 272 -11.95 26.52 17.69
C ALA A 272 -10.91 26.69 18.79
N THR A 273 -9.94 25.81 18.86
CA THR A 273 -8.88 25.83 19.89
C THR A 273 -7.56 25.45 19.25
N VAL A 274 -6.54 26.29 19.41
CA VAL A 274 -5.18 25.95 18.99
C VAL A 274 -4.63 24.85 19.89
N ASP A 275 -3.98 23.84 19.31
CA ASP A 275 -3.33 22.78 20.05
C ASP A 275 -2.17 23.37 20.91
N PRO A 276 -2.09 23.02 22.20
CA PRO A 276 -1.05 23.57 23.08
C PRO A 276 0.36 23.04 22.79
N GLU A 277 0.49 21.91 22.09
CA GLU A 277 1.77 21.26 21.79
C GLU A 277 2.19 21.49 20.32
N ASP A 278 1.23 21.77 19.43
CA ASP A 278 1.48 22.05 18.02
C ASP A 278 0.77 23.34 17.59
N GLY A 279 1.51 24.43 17.57
CA GLY A 279 1.00 25.75 17.20
C GLY A 279 0.41 25.86 15.79
N LYS A 280 0.64 24.87 14.91
CA LYS A 280 0.08 24.80 13.56
C LYS A 280 -1.30 24.13 13.51
N LEU A 281 -1.68 23.44 14.57
CA LEU A 281 -2.92 22.66 14.65
C LEU A 281 -4.03 23.43 15.35
N VAL A 282 -5.18 23.49 14.72
CA VAL A 282 -6.43 24.00 15.30
C VAL A 282 -7.45 22.88 15.37
N HIS A 283 -7.99 22.64 16.56
CA HIS A 283 -9.09 21.71 16.79
C HIS A 283 -10.42 22.48 16.61
N LEU A 284 -11.20 22.09 15.62
CA LEU A 284 -12.56 22.59 15.43
C LEU A 284 -13.56 21.56 15.97
N HIS A 285 -14.41 22.01 16.90
CA HIS A 285 -15.63 21.30 17.24
C HIS A 285 -16.74 21.79 16.31
N THR A 286 -17.40 20.88 15.61
CA THR A 286 -18.42 21.19 14.60
C THR A 286 -19.77 20.60 14.96
N SER A 287 -20.82 20.97 14.25
CA SER A 287 -22.00 20.11 14.22
C SER A 287 -21.66 18.76 13.60
N ASN A 288 -22.47 17.72 13.89
CA ASN A 288 -22.18 16.37 13.41
C ASN A 288 -22.00 16.32 11.89
N GLN A 289 -20.87 15.78 11.48
CA GLN A 289 -20.52 15.52 10.09
C GLN A 289 -21.18 14.22 9.63
N THR A 290 -21.58 14.16 8.37
CA THR A 290 -22.03 12.91 7.76
C THR A 290 -20.82 12.17 7.23
N SER A 291 -20.57 10.94 7.71
CA SER A 291 -19.44 10.11 7.29
C SER A 291 -19.40 9.93 5.77
N GLY A 292 -18.23 10.08 5.18
CA GLY A 292 -18.01 9.94 3.74
C GLY A 292 -18.55 11.06 2.86
N THR A 293 -19.15 12.11 3.45
CA THR A 293 -19.59 13.26 2.69
C THR A 293 -18.41 14.22 2.48
N LEU A 294 -18.24 14.65 1.22
CA LEU A 294 -17.20 15.62 0.88
C LEU A 294 -17.62 17.02 1.32
N TYR A 295 -16.86 17.60 2.23
CA TYR A 295 -17.00 18.98 2.69
C TYR A 295 -15.82 19.82 2.24
N LYS A 296 -16.02 21.14 2.30
CA LYS A 296 -14.95 22.11 2.07
C LYS A 296 -14.92 23.09 3.23
N LEU A 297 -13.73 23.30 3.77
CA LEU A 297 -13.44 24.32 4.77
C LEU A 297 -12.83 25.54 4.06
N TYR A 298 -13.35 26.70 4.36
CA TYR A 298 -12.77 28.00 3.99
C TYR A 298 -12.29 28.71 5.25
N VAL A 299 -11.14 29.35 5.18
CA VAL A 299 -10.61 30.17 6.27
C VAL A 299 -10.36 31.61 5.79
N ASN A 300 -10.60 32.58 6.67
CA ASN A 300 -10.38 33.99 6.40
C ASN A 300 -9.91 34.67 7.67
N GLY A 301 -9.01 35.67 7.56
CA GLY A 301 -8.62 36.52 8.67
C GLY A 301 -7.82 35.83 9.79
N ILE A 302 -7.39 34.58 9.60
CA ILE A 302 -6.47 33.92 10.53
C ILE A 302 -5.07 34.46 10.26
N GLN A 303 -4.33 34.73 11.33
CA GLN A 303 -2.96 35.21 11.27
C GLN A 303 -1.99 34.17 11.83
N ASP A 304 -0.75 34.20 11.36
CA ASP A 304 0.36 33.51 12.03
C ASP A 304 0.90 34.35 13.20
N THR A 305 1.84 33.78 13.97
CA THR A 305 2.47 34.46 15.10
C THR A 305 3.33 35.67 14.69
N SER A 306 3.61 35.84 13.40
CA SER A 306 4.34 36.98 12.83
C SER A 306 3.38 38.07 12.28
N GLY A 307 2.06 37.83 12.29
CA GLY A 307 1.03 38.77 11.81
C GLY A 307 0.71 38.64 10.32
N ASN A 308 1.26 37.65 9.59
CA ASN A 308 0.84 37.37 8.22
C ASN A 308 -0.56 36.76 8.25
N THR A 309 -1.42 37.14 7.30
CA THR A 309 -2.80 36.68 7.21
C THR A 309 -2.93 35.63 6.11
N VAL A 310 -3.70 34.54 6.33
CA VAL A 310 -4.05 33.59 5.27
C VAL A 310 -4.66 34.30 4.07
N PRO A 311 -4.44 33.80 2.84
CA PRO A 311 -5.13 34.33 1.66
C PRO A 311 -6.66 34.34 1.85
N GLU A 312 -7.33 35.26 1.16
CA GLU A 312 -8.79 35.34 1.21
C GLU A 312 -9.42 34.06 0.60
N ASN A 313 -10.33 33.45 1.35
CA ASN A 313 -11.00 32.19 0.97
C ASN A 313 -10.06 31.01 0.76
N ASP A 314 -8.91 31.00 1.45
CA ASP A 314 -8.05 29.82 1.46
C ASP A 314 -8.84 28.62 1.95
N SER A 315 -8.65 27.46 1.30
CA SER A 315 -9.62 26.38 1.49
C SER A 315 -9.04 24.99 1.21
N VAL A 316 -9.56 23.99 1.93
CA VAL A 316 -9.26 22.58 1.75
C VAL A 316 -10.55 21.74 1.76
N SER A 317 -10.56 20.65 1.01
CA SER A 317 -11.65 19.67 1.03
C SER A 317 -11.29 18.48 1.91
N PHE A 318 -12.29 17.89 2.56
CA PHE A 318 -12.13 16.69 3.39
C PHE A 318 -13.42 15.86 3.37
N TYR A 319 -13.26 14.54 3.57
CA TYR A 319 -14.41 13.67 3.81
C TYR A 319 -14.73 13.67 5.30
N GLY A 320 -15.98 13.98 5.63
CA GLY A 320 -16.41 14.19 7.00
C GLY A 320 -16.64 12.91 7.79
N GLY A 321 -16.48 13.04 9.10
CA GLY A 321 -16.74 11.99 10.10
C GLY A 321 -15.81 10.78 10.02
N VAL A 322 -15.95 9.89 10.98
CA VAL A 322 -15.26 8.60 10.98
C VAL A 322 -16.08 7.61 10.15
N MET A 323 -15.48 7.02 9.14
CA MET A 323 -16.14 6.11 8.21
C MET A 323 -16.10 4.66 8.71
N ASP A 324 -16.98 3.86 8.16
CA ASP A 324 -17.03 2.42 8.39
C ASP A 324 -16.12 1.70 7.38
N ILE A 325 -15.27 0.80 7.85
CA ILE A 325 -14.41 -0.05 7.01
C ILE A 325 -15.26 -0.77 5.95
N TYR A 326 -16.44 -1.26 6.32
CA TYR A 326 -17.37 -1.91 5.40
C TYR A 326 -17.68 -1.06 4.16
N THR A 327 -17.82 0.26 4.32
CA THR A 327 -18.05 1.17 3.20
C THR A 327 -16.84 1.24 2.26
N ILE A 328 -15.63 1.24 2.83
CA ILE A 328 -14.38 1.27 2.04
C ILE A 328 -14.26 -0.01 1.20
N GLN A 329 -14.58 -1.16 1.79
CA GLN A 329 -14.43 -2.47 1.15
C GLN A 329 -15.55 -2.81 0.16
N THR A 330 -16.75 -2.28 0.33
CA THR A 330 -17.92 -2.66 -0.49
C THR A 330 -18.31 -1.65 -1.55
N ASP A 331 -17.90 -0.39 -1.42
CA ASP A 331 -18.11 0.65 -2.44
C ASP A 331 -16.98 0.56 -3.47
N THR A 332 -17.20 -0.29 -4.49
CA THR A 332 -16.18 -0.63 -5.49
C THR A 332 -16.53 -0.06 -6.86
N VAL A 333 -15.49 0.18 -7.68
CA VAL A 333 -15.62 0.50 -9.10
C VAL A 333 -15.64 -0.78 -9.95
N ASP A 334 -15.88 -0.66 -11.26
CA ASP A 334 -16.00 -1.79 -12.19
C ASP A 334 -14.82 -2.79 -12.19
N SER A 335 -13.63 -2.35 -11.75
CA SER A 335 -12.43 -3.21 -11.62
C SER A 335 -12.38 -4.03 -10.32
N GLY A 336 -13.32 -3.83 -9.39
CA GLY A 336 -13.30 -4.41 -8.04
C GLY A 336 -12.50 -3.60 -7.02
N ARG A 337 -11.79 -2.54 -7.44
CA ARG A 337 -11.03 -1.64 -6.56
C ARG A 337 -11.98 -0.76 -5.75
N SER A 338 -11.56 -0.36 -4.56
CA SER A 338 -12.34 0.56 -3.74
C SER A 338 -12.60 1.90 -4.46
N ALA A 339 -13.83 2.36 -4.44
CA ALA A 339 -14.19 3.69 -4.94
C ALA A 339 -13.58 4.83 -4.09
N TRP A 340 -12.98 4.49 -2.96
CA TRP A 340 -12.31 5.42 -2.03
C TRP A 340 -10.81 5.56 -2.28
N GLU A 341 -10.26 4.84 -3.23
CA GLU A 341 -8.86 4.94 -3.61
C GLU A 341 -8.45 6.39 -3.89
N GLY A 342 -7.26 6.78 -3.39
CA GLY A 342 -6.74 8.16 -3.45
C GLY A 342 -7.43 9.14 -2.50
N ARG A 343 -8.41 8.71 -1.69
CA ARG A 343 -9.15 9.59 -0.79
C ARG A 343 -8.66 9.44 0.65
N ARG A 344 -8.45 10.57 1.29
CA ARG A 344 -8.10 10.63 2.71
C ARG A 344 -9.35 10.55 3.57
N VAL A 345 -9.37 9.58 4.47
CA VAL A 345 -10.52 9.29 5.34
C VAL A 345 -10.08 8.98 6.77
N ALA A 346 -10.99 9.17 7.73
CA ALA A 346 -10.84 8.67 9.08
C ALA A 346 -11.60 7.36 9.24
N LEU A 347 -10.95 6.35 9.83
CA LEU A 347 -11.52 5.04 10.14
C LEU A 347 -11.35 4.71 11.61
N THR A 348 -12.16 3.77 12.08
CA THR A 348 -12.00 3.18 13.42
C THR A 348 -12.08 1.66 13.35
N GLY A 349 -11.32 0.99 14.21
CA GLY A 349 -11.31 -0.48 14.30
C GLY A 349 -10.51 -0.97 15.49
N ILE A 350 -10.59 -2.28 15.73
CA ILE A 350 -9.75 -3.01 16.69
C ILE A 350 -8.53 -3.53 15.94
N VAL A 351 -7.35 -3.30 16.47
CA VAL A 351 -6.10 -3.85 15.91
C VAL A 351 -6.11 -5.37 16.10
N THR A 352 -6.10 -6.10 15.01
CA THR A 352 -6.18 -7.58 14.99
C THR A 352 -4.84 -8.25 14.74
N VAL A 353 -3.91 -7.54 14.09
CA VAL A 353 -2.50 -7.91 13.93
C VAL A 353 -1.68 -6.66 14.18
N ASP A 354 -0.73 -6.71 15.09
CA ASP A 354 0.14 -5.58 15.38
C ASP A 354 1.37 -5.53 14.45
N SER A 355 2.03 -4.38 14.43
CA SER A 355 3.18 -4.13 13.56
C SER A 355 4.53 -4.37 14.26
N THR A 356 4.59 -5.18 15.31
CA THR A 356 5.83 -5.39 16.08
C THR A 356 6.97 -5.94 15.24
N ALA A 357 6.67 -6.69 14.18
CA ALA A 357 7.64 -7.28 13.27
C ALA A 357 7.56 -6.75 11.82
N SER A 358 6.67 -5.77 11.53
CA SER A 358 6.43 -5.32 10.15
C SER A 358 6.15 -3.81 10.09
N SER A 359 5.97 -3.28 8.88
CA SER A 359 5.55 -1.90 8.64
C SER A 359 4.05 -1.75 8.45
N TRP A 360 3.27 -2.80 8.66
CA TRP A 360 1.81 -2.80 8.54
C TRP A 360 1.18 -3.47 9.75
N TYR A 361 -0.06 -3.09 10.02
CA TYR A 361 -0.96 -3.72 10.98
C TYR A 361 -2.36 -3.82 10.38
N PHE A 362 -3.21 -4.63 10.98
CA PHE A 362 -4.58 -4.81 10.51
C PHE A 362 -5.56 -4.30 11.55
N ILE A 363 -6.61 -3.66 11.08
CA ILE A 363 -7.75 -3.27 11.90
C ILE A 363 -9.01 -3.95 11.37
N GLU A 364 -9.91 -4.25 12.28
CA GLU A 364 -11.20 -4.84 11.96
C GLU A 364 -12.30 -4.17 12.78
N LYS A 365 -13.51 -4.07 12.23
CA LYS A 365 -14.67 -3.63 13.00
C LYS A 365 -14.86 -4.53 14.22
N ALA A 366 -15.22 -3.96 15.35
CA ALA A 366 -15.48 -4.71 16.58
C ALA A 366 -16.56 -5.81 16.41
N SER A 367 -17.50 -5.66 15.46
CA SER A 367 -18.51 -6.66 15.14
C SER A 367 -17.98 -7.85 14.33
N GLY A 368 -16.78 -7.72 13.72
CA GLY A 368 -16.24 -8.70 12.79
C GLY A 368 -17.11 -8.91 11.55
N GLY A 369 -16.84 -10.00 10.85
CA GLY A 369 -17.62 -10.43 9.69
C GLY A 369 -17.00 -10.09 8.35
N PRO A 370 -17.61 -10.48 7.22
CA PRO A 370 -17.14 -10.14 5.90
C PRO A 370 -17.03 -8.63 5.68
N PHE A 371 -16.00 -8.18 4.93
CA PHE A 371 -15.70 -6.77 4.63
C PHE A 371 -15.43 -5.89 5.86
N SER A 372 -15.03 -6.47 6.99
CA SER A 372 -14.80 -5.74 8.23
C SER A 372 -13.35 -5.33 8.45
N GLY A 373 -12.41 -5.86 7.69
CA GLY A 373 -10.97 -5.69 7.87
C GLY A 373 -10.33 -4.68 6.90
N LEU A 374 -9.22 -4.08 7.33
CA LEU A 374 -8.38 -3.23 6.47
C LEU A 374 -6.92 -3.31 6.92
N GLN A 375 -6.00 -3.43 5.97
CA GLN A 375 -4.57 -3.29 6.20
C GLN A 375 -4.20 -1.81 6.32
N ILE A 376 -3.32 -1.48 7.27
CA ILE A 376 -2.74 -0.14 7.42
C ILE A 376 -1.23 -0.25 7.23
N TYR A 377 -0.68 0.43 6.24
CA TYR A 377 0.74 0.55 6.06
C TYR A 377 1.25 1.80 6.79
N ASP A 378 2.00 1.60 7.88
CA ASP A 378 2.49 2.67 8.73
C ASP A 378 3.82 2.28 9.37
N ARG A 379 4.86 3.06 9.09
CA ARG A 379 6.21 2.82 9.63
C ARG A 379 6.43 3.47 11.00
N SER A 380 5.62 4.45 11.34
CA SER A 380 5.86 5.34 12.48
C SER A 380 5.11 4.91 13.73
N ASN A 381 3.85 4.49 13.57
CA ASN A 381 3.00 4.15 14.70
C ASN A 381 2.94 2.63 14.91
N LYS A 382 2.89 2.22 16.16
CA LYS A 382 2.93 0.80 16.56
C LYS A 382 1.80 0.48 17.54
N PRO A 383 0.53 0.53 17.10
CA PRO A 383 -0.56 0.10 17.96
C PRO A 383 -0.46 -1.40 18.23
N LEU A 384 -0.93 -1.81 19.41
CA LEU A 384 -0.89 -3.20 19.85
C LEU A 384 -2.20 -3.93 19.52
N MET A 385 -2.11 -5.24 19.36
CA MET A 385 -3.28 -6.10 19.18
C MET A 385 -4.27 -5.91 20.36
N GLY A 386 -5.54 -5.66 20.03
CA GLY A 386 -6.59 -5.33 21.00
C GLY A 386 -6.73 -3.84 21.30
N ASP A 387 -5.93 -2.97 20.68
CA ASP A 387 -6.18 -1.53 20.74
C ASP A 387 -7.37 -1.16 19.84
N SER A 388 -8.27 -0.33 20.37
CA SER A 388 -9.28 0.38 19.58
C SER A 388 -8.69 1.70 19.13
N ILE A 389 -8.64 1.94 17.83
CA ILE A 389 -7.99 3.14 17.27
C ILE A 389 -8.92 3.94 16.38
N VAL A 390 -8.65 5.24 16.30
CA VAL A 390 -9.03 6.10 15.17
C VAL A 390 -7.78 6.38 14.38
N VAL A 391 -7.82 6.15 13.08
CA VAL A 391 -6.70 6.35 12.16
C VAL A 391 -7.15 7.17 10.97
N VAL A 392 -6.31 8.11 10.53
CA VAL A 392 -6.55 8.96 9.35
C VAL A 392 -5.43 8.75 8.36
N GLY A 393 -5.78 8.38 7.14
CA GLY A 393 -4.83 8.13 6.08
C GLY A 393 -5.51 8.10 4.71
N THR A 394 -4.76 7.78 3.69
CA THR A 394 -5.21 7.69 2.31
C THR A 394 -5.52 6.24 1.95
N ILE A 395 -6.69 5.97 1.38
CA ILE A 395 -7.02 4.63 0.86
C ILE A 395 -6.26 4.40 -0.44
N ALA A 396 -5.68 3.23 -0.57
CA ALA A 396 -4.92 2.80 -1.74
C ALA A 396 -5.19 1.35 -2.08
N GLU A 397 -4.78 0.94 -3.27
CA GLU A 397 -4.85 -0.44 -3.74
C GLU A 397 -3.44 -0.96 -4.01
N TYR A 398 -3.03 -1.98 -3.28
CA TYR A 398 -1.74 -2.62 -3.47
C TYR A 398 -1.94 -4.04 -4.02
N TYR A 399 -1.65 -4.25 -5.31
CA TYR A 399 -1.92 -5.52 -6.01
C TYR A 399 -3.34 -6.04 -5.81
N LEU A 400 -4.35 -5.16 -5.91
CA LEU A 400 -5.76 -5.42 -5.66
C LEU A 400 -6.10 -5.72 -4.19
N MET A 401 -5.27 -5.35 -3.26
CA MET A 401 -5.57 -5.37 -1.83
C MET A 401 -5.83 -3.93 -1.36
N THR A 402 -7.00 -3.69 -0.82
CA THR A 402 -7.35 -2.38 -0.27
C THR A 402 -6.57 -2.14 1.03
N GLU A 403 -5.81 -1.05 1.08
CA GLU A 403 -5.05 -0.66 2.27
C GLU A 403 -5.14 0.84 2.56
N MET A 404 -4.70 1.26 3.73
CA MET A 404 -4.51 2.67 4.05
C MET A 404 -3.02 2.98 4.11
N LEU A 405 -2.63 4.04 3.42
CA LEU A 405 -1.28 4.62 3.41
C LEU A 405 -1.29 6.00 4.07
N ASP A 406 -0.10 6.60 4.20
CA ASP A 406 0.11 7.99 4.66
C ASP A 406 -0.69 8.32 5.90
N VAL A 407 -0.47 7.53 6.93
CA VAL A 407 -1.12 7.75 8.21
C VAL A 407 -0.68 9.09 8.79
N LEU A 408 -1.58 10.07 8.74
CA LEU A 408 -1.37 11.41 9.28
C LEU A 408 -1.67 11.50 10.77
N TYR A 409 -2.59 10.68 11.24
CA TYR A 409 -3.05 10.73 12.61
C TYR A 409 -3.49 9.36 13.08
N ILE A 410 -3.10 9.02 14.29
CA ILE A 410 -3.58 7.86 15.01
C ILE A 410 -3.87 8.24 16.45
N ARG A 411 -4.98 7.76 16.97
CA ARG A 411 -5.34 7.88 18.39
C ARG A 411 -5.79 6.52 18.91
N ILE A 412 -5.11 6.02 19.93
CA ILE A 412 -5.61 4.87 20.69
C ILE A 412 -6.76 5.38 21.56
N VAL A 413 -7.96 4.87 21.30
CA VAL A 413 -9.18 5.24 22.03
C VAL A 413 -9.22 4.50 23.35
N ASP A 414 -8.95 3.19 23.31
CA ASP A 414 -8.91 2.28 24.44
C ASP A 414 -8.09 1.04 24.06
N SER A 415 -7.64 0.25 25.05
CA SER A 415 -6.77 -0.91 24.84
C SER A 415 -7.30 -2.14 25.56
N GLY A 416 -6.88 -3.32 25.09
CA GLY A 416 -7.21 -4.60 25.71
C GLY A 416 -8.61 -5.11 25.37
N HIS A 417 -9.13 -4.70 24.21
CA HIS A 417 -10.37 -5.25 23.69
C HIS A 417 -10.19 -6.72 23.27
N ASP A 418 -11.25 -7.50 23.42
CA ASP A 418 -11.34 -8.80 22.77
C ASP A 418 -11.36 -8.60 21.25
N LEU A 419 -10.65 -9.47 20.54
CA LEU A 419 -10.66 -9.44 19.08
C LEU A 419 -12.03 -9.85 18.53
N PRO A 420 -12.40 -9.38 17.33
CA PRO A 420 -13.56 -9.91 16.64
C PRO A 420 -13.49 -11.44 16.50
N GLU A 421 -14.65 -12.10 16.61
CA GLU A 421 -14.72 -13.55 16.43
C GLU A 421 -14.33 -13.91 14.99
N PRO A 422 -13.39 -14.85 14.77
CA PRO A 422 -12.98 -15.26 13.45
C PRO A 422 -14.16 -15.78 12.61
N VAL A 423 -14.28 -15.34 11.38
CA VAL A 423 -15.28 -15.85 10.45
C VAL A 423 -14.91 -17.29 10.08
N VAL A 424 -15.82 -18.23 10.33
CA VAL A 424 -15.61 -19.63 9.93
C VAL A 424 -15.89 -19.78 8.44
N ILE A 425 -14.89 -20.26 7.70
CA ILE A 425 -14.93 -20.41 6.24
C ILE A 425 -14.53 -21.83 5.82
N GLU A 426 -14.85 -22.18 4.57
CA GLU A 426 -14.30 -23.34 3.88
C GLU A 426 -13.03 -22.92 3.10
N THR A 427 -12.11 -23.87 2.87
CA THR A 427 -10.87 -23.56 2.13
C THR A 427 -11.15 -23.08 0.70
N GLY A 428 -12.25 -23.57 0.10
CA GLY A 428 -12.72 -23.16 -1.23
C GLY A 428 -13.07 -21.69 -1.37
N ASP A 429 -13.46 -21.04 -0.26
CA ASP A 429 -13.81 -19.60 -0.26
C ASP A 429 -12.61 -18.72 -0.62
N LEU A 430 -11.37 -19.19 -0.32
CA LEU A 430 -10.11 -18.51 -0.62
C LEU A 430 -9.32 -19.17 -1.77
N SER A 431 -9.90 -20.17 -2.43
CA SER A 431 -9.23 -20.86 -3.54
C SER A 431 -8.99 -19.93 -4.73
N ALA A 432 -7.97 -20.25 -5.52
CA ALA A 432 -7.63 -19.44 -6.70
C ALA A 432 -8.85 -19.26 -7.64
N GLY A 433 -9.23 -18.01 -7.87
CA GLY A 433 -10.38 -17.63 -8.70
C GLY A 433 -11.75 -17.73 -8.01
N SER A 434 -11.79 -17.95 -6.70
CA SER A 434 -13.03 -17.85 -5.91
C SER A 434 -13.54 -16.40 -5.94
N PRO A 435 -14.82 -16.15 -6.23
CA PRO A 435 -15.42 -14.83 -6.13
C PRO A 435 -15.62 -14.39 -4.67
N ASP A 436 -15.49 -15.31 -3.72
CA ASP A 436 -15.81 -15.06 -2.31
C ASP A 436 -14.61 -14.57 -1.50
N GLY A 437 -13.39 -14.66 -2.04
CA GLY A 437 -12.15 -14.30 -1.33
C GLY A 437 -12.10 -12.85 -0.89
N GLU A 438 -12.59 -11.94 -1.75
CA GLU A 438 -12.57 -10.49 -1.53
C GLU A 438 -13.26 -10.07 -0.22
N GLN A 439 -14.38 -10.68 0.10
CA GLN A 439 -15.14 -10.35 1.33
C GLN A 439 -14.37 -10.64 2.63
N TYR A 440 -13.31 -11.45 2.54
CA TYR A 440 -12.48 -11.83 3.69
C TYR A 440 -11.13 -11.09 3.71
N GLU A 441 -10.85 -10.23 2.74
CA GLU A 441 -9.63 -9.45 2.72
C GLU A 441 -9.45 -8.68 4.04
N SER A 442 -8.26 -8.82 4.64
CA SER A 442 -7.90 -8.20 5.93
C SER A 442 -8.76 -8.63 7.14
N VAL A 443 -9.61 -9.64 7.00
CA VAL A 443 -10.49 -10.18 8.04
C VAL A 443 -9.85 -11.40 8.71
N ILE A 444 -10.06 -11.57 10.02
CA ILE A 444 -9.68 -12.79 10.71
C ILE A 444 -10.67 -13.91 10.34
N VAL A 445 -10.15 -14.98 9.77
CA VAL A 445 -10.92 -16.17 9.41
C VAL A 445 -10.44 -17.39 10.16
N LYS A 446 -11.28 -18.41 10.19
CA LYS A 446 -10.95 -19.72 10.74
C LYS A 446 -11.43 -20.84 9.82
N VAL A 447 -10.48 -21.67 9.38
CA VAL A 447 -10.75 -22.99 8.81
C VAL A 447 -10.67 -24.01 9.94
N PRO A 448 -11.79 -24.62 10.38
CA PRO A 448 -11.78 -25.46 11.59
C PRO A 448 -10.97 -26.74 11.45
N SER A 449 -10.90 -27.30 10.23
CA SER A 449 -10.18 -28.55 9.95
C SER A 449 -9.97 -28.71 8.46
N ALA A 450 -8.70 -28.85 8.04
CA ALA A 450 -8.31 -29.13 6.65
C ALA A 450 -7.06 -30.02 6.63
N TRP A 451 -6.81 -30.68 5.50
CA TRP A 451 -5.58 -31.44 5.29
C TRP A 451 -4.50 -30.56 4.68
N VAL A 452 -3.27 -30.74 5.11
CA VAL A 452 -2.12 -30.20 4.38
C VAL A 452 -1.94 -31.04 3.12
N VAL A 453 -2.18 -30.45 1.97
CA VAL A 453 -2.06 -31.12 0.66
C VAL A 453 -0.72 -30.87 0.01
N ASN A 454 -0.07 -29.76 0.33
CA ASN A 454 1.27 -29.43 -0.15
C ASN A 454 2.00 -28.59 0.91
N PRO A 455 3.05 -29.12 1.56
CA PRO A 455 3.70 -28.44 2.67
C PRO A 455 4.60 -27.26 2.25
N ASN A 456 5.06 -27.20 0.99
CA ASN A 456 5.95 -26.14 0.54
C ASN A 456 6.01 -26.03 -0.99
N PRO A 457 4.93 -25.57 -1.65
CA PRO A 457 4.89 -25.50 -3.11
C PRO A 457 5.87 -24.47 -3.69
N ALA A 458 6.15 -23.36 -2.99
CA ALA A 458 6.97 -22.26 -3.47
C ALA A 458 7.87 -21.61 -2.39
N GLY A 459 7.96 -22.20 -1.20
CA GLY A 459 8.83 -21.71 -0.12
C GLY A 459 8.26 -20.57 0.73
N SER A 460 7.16 -19.93 0.30
CA SER A 460 6.55 -18.80 1.01
C SER A 460 5.17 -19.08 1.58
N TYR A 461 4.58 -20.23 1.25
CA TYR A 461 3.27 -20.68 1.75
C TYR A 461 3.18 -22.20 1.70
N TRP A 462 2.17 -22.76 2.33
CA TRP A 462 1.77 -24.15 2.25
C TRP A 462 0.26 -24.20 1.97
N GLU A 463 -0.24 -25.36 1.54
CA GLU A 463 -1.60 -25.50 1.02
C GLU A 463 -2.41 -26.45 1.86
N ILE A 464 -3.66 -26.06 2.15
CA ILE A 464 -4.66 -26.85 2.85
C ILE A 464 -5.92 -27.03 2.01
N ASP A 465 -6.65 -28.12 2.24
CA ASP A 465 -7.90 -28.43 1.58
C ASP A 465 -8.83 -29.19 2.55
N ASP A 466 -10.06 -28.72 2.73
CA ASP A 466 -11.13 -29.40 3.50
C ASP A 466 -12.07 -30.21 2.59
N GLY A 467 -11.80 -30.22 1.29
CA GLY A 467 -12.59 -30.87 0.24
C GLY A 467 -13.43 -29.89 -0.59
N SER A 468 -13.40 -28.60 -0.28
CA SER A 468 -14.09 -27.53 -1.02
C SER A 468 -13.19 -26.85 -2.07
N GLY A 469 -11.86 -26.88 -1.87
CA GLY A 469 -10.86 -26.28 -2.74
C GLY A 469 -9.58 -25.91 -1.97
N ILE A 470 -8.48 -25.70 -2.69
CA ILE A 470 -7.18 -25.42 -2.09
C ILE A 470 -7.09 -23.97 -1.62
N CYS A 471 -6.66 -23.77 -0.36
CA CYS A 471 -6.32 -22.48 0.22
C CYS A 471 -4.84 -22.40 0.59
N ASN A 472 -4.22 -21.24 0.38
CA ASN A 472 -2.85 -20.97 0.80
C ASN A 472 -2.80 -20.52 2.27
N VAL A 473 -1.77 -20.97 2.99
CA VAL A 473 -1.42 -20.49 4.32
C VAL A 473 0.01 -19.97 4.29
N ALA A 474 0.23 -18.75 4.72
CA ALA A 474 1.54 -18.12 4.68
C ALA A 474 2.55 -18.86 5.56
N ALA A 475 3.74 -19.15 5.01
CA ALA A 475 4.87 -19.64 5.77
C ALA A 475 5.61 -18.44 6.38
N ARG A 476 5.54 -18.28 7.70
CA ARG A 476 6.13 -17.17 8.45
C ARG A 476 6.97 -17.70 9.62
N ASP A 477 7.93 -16.91 10.06
CA ASP A 477 8.80 -17.24 11.20
C ASP A 477 8.13 -16.96 12.58
N ASN A 478 6.87 -16.54 12.59
CA ASN A 478 6.11 -16.17 13.80
C ASN A 478 5.37 -17.35 14.45
N TYR A 479 5.43 -18.54 13.86
CA TYR A 479 4.92 -19.79 14.44
C TYR A 479 5.90 -20.94 14.22
N SER A 480 5.81 -21.96 15.08
CA SER A 480 6.75 -23.09 15.12
C SER A 480 6.27 -24.34 14.38
N TYR A 481 5.03 -24.35 13.89
CA TYR A 481 4.48 -25.49 13.18
C TYR A 481 5.17 -25.68 11.82
N GLU A 482 5.68 -26.89 11.59
CA GLU A 482 6.23 -27.33 10.30
C GLU A 482 5.19 -28.22 9.60
N PRO A 483 4.60 -27.77 8.47
CA PRO A 483 3.57 -28.55 7.79
C PRO A 483 4.14 -29.78 7.11
N HIS A 484 3.41 -30.92 7.18
CA HIS A 484 3.70 -32.15 6.46
C HIS A 484 2.47 -32.60 5.67
N GLU A 485 2.68 -33.14 4.49
CA GLU A 485 1.58 -33.64 3.65
C GLU A 485 0.76 -34.68 4.43
N GLY A 486 -0.54 -34.47 4.46
CA GLY A 486 -1.51 -35.31 5.16
C GLY A 486 -1.72 -34.95 6.64
N ASP A 487 -1.03 -33.94 7.19
CA ASP A 487 -1.41 -33.36 8.48
C ASP A 487 -2.85 -32.85 8.42
N THR A 488 -3.56 -32.91 9.54
CA THR A 488 -4.88 -32.28 9.68
C THR A 488 -4.78 -31.16 10.69
N VAL A 489 -5.13 -29.96 10.25
CA VAL A 489 -4.97 -28.74 11.05
C VAL A 489 -6.23 -27.90 11.01
N GLY A 490 -6.49 -27.15 12.10
CA GLY A 490 -7.32 -25.96 12.08
C GLY A 490 -6.42 -24.74 11.92
N VAL A 491 -6.80 -23.80 11.07
CA VAL A 491 -6.01 -22.59 10.83
C VAL A 491 -6.88 -21.36 11.06
N THR A 492 -6.41 -20.46 11.90
CA THR A 492 -6.94 -19.10 12.09
C THR A 492 -5.91 -18.12 11.58
N GLY A 493 -6.31 -16.96 11.10
CA GLY A 493 -5.38 -15.91 10.66
C GLY A 493 -6.09 -14.80 9.91
N VAL A 494 -5.35 -13.75 9.60
CA VAL A 494 -5.84 -12.67 8.74
C VAL A 494 -5.69 -13.07 7.27
N VAL A 495 -6.66 -12.71 6.44
CA VAL A 495 -6.58 -12.97 5.00
C VAL A 495 -5.84 -11.84 4.30
N ARG A 496 -4.87 -12.19 3.46
CA ARG A 496 -4.20 -11.25 2.57
C ARG A 496 -4.26 -11.70 1.11
N PHE A 497 -4.35 -10.73 0.21
CA PHE A 497 -4.16 -10.97 -1.21
C PHE A 497 -2.68 -10.78 -1.56
N VAL A 498 -2.02 -11.80 -2.06
CA VAL A 498 -0.58 -11.80 -2.36
C VAL A 498 -0.34 -12.43 -3.72
N VAL A 499 0.20 -11.65 -4.67
CA VAL A 499 0.58 -12.11 -6.02
C VAL A 499 -0.54 -12.89 -6.72
N GLY A 500 -1.77 -12.36 -6.65
CA GLY A 500 -2.92 -12.90 -7.37
C GLY A 500 -3.64 -14.06 -6.67
N ALA A 501 -3.39 -14.30 -5.38
CA ALA A 501 -4.07 -15.33 -4.58
C ALA A 501 -4.33 -14.87 -3.15
N PHE A 502 -5.47 -15.25 -2.59
CA PHE A 502 -5.73 -15.08 -1.17
C PHE A 502 -4.96 -16.14 -0.36
N GLN A 503 -4.47 -15.73 0.79
CA GLN A 503 -3.83 -16.62 1.76
C GLN A 503 -4.22 -16.26 3.19
N ILE A 504 -4.29 -17.26 4.07
CA ILE A 504 -4.43 -17.05 5.51
C ILE A 504 -3.03 -16.81 6.10
N GLU A 505 -2.86 -15.72 6.85
CA GLU A 505 -1.61 -15.44 7.60
C GLU A 505 -1.85 -15.68 9.09
N PRO A 506 -1.38 -16.80 9.66
CA PRO A 506 -1.41 -17.03 11.10
C PRO A 506 -0.58 -15.99 11.85
N ARG A 507 -1.08 -15.51 13.00
CA ARG A 507 -0.44 -14.49 13.82
C ARG A 507 0.57 -15.06 14.82
N GLY A 508 0.53 -16.37 15.05
CA GLY A 508 1.39 -17.09 15.96
C GLY A 508 0.98 -18.55 16.12
N ASP A 509 1.66 -19.28 16.99
CA ASP A 509 1.38 -20.69 17.27
C ASP A 509 -0.08 -20.95 17.67
N TYR A 510 -0.73 -19.99 18.35
CA TYR A 510 -2.12 -20.11 18.81
C TYR A 510 -3.16 -20.08 17.69
N ASP A 511 -2.76 -19.73 16.47
CA ASP A 511 -3.62 -19.71 15.29
C ASP A 511 -3.60 -21.04 14.52
N ILE A 512 -2.76 -22.00 14.93
CA ILE A 512 -2.65 -23.32 14.29
C ILE A 512 -3.02 -24.41 15.28
N ASP A 513 -4.19 -25.00 15.09
CA ASP A 513 -4.68 -26.13 15.84
C ASP A 513 -4.21 -27.43 15.18
N ILE A 514 -3.20 -28.11 15.72
CA ILE A 514 -2.75 -29.39 15.18
C ILE A 514 -3.73 -30.48 15.61
N ILE A 515 -4.57 -30.90 14.69
CA ILE A 515 -5.59 -31.93 14.93
C ILE A 515 -4.96 -33.33 14.79
N TRP A 516 -4.11 -33.49 13.77
CA TRP A 516 -3.36 -34.72 13.54
C TRP A 516 -2.08 -34.40 12.73
N GLN A 517 -0.94 -35.01 13.09
CA GLN A 517 0.32 -34.89 12.34
C GLN A 517 0.65 -36.19 11.60
N SER A 518 1.00 -36.05 10.33
CA SER A 518 1.62 -37.10 9.56
C SER A 518 3.07 -37.27 10.06
N ILE A 519 3.52 -38.48 10.30
CA ILE A 519 4.91 -38.74 10.67
C ILE A 519 5.73 -38.73 9.37
N GLY A 520 6.63 -37.74 9.21
CA GLY A 520 7.49 -37.60 8.04
C GLY A 520 8.34 -38.83 7.74
N GLU A 521 8.83 -38.99 6.53
CA GLU A 521 9.50 -40.14 5.89
C GLU A 521 10.76 -40.66 6.59
N GLY A 522 10.77 -40.81 7.90
CA GLY A 522 11.79 -41.58 8.62
C GLY A 522 11.30 -42.97 9.08
N ARG A 523 9.99 -43.21 9.05
CA ARG A 523 9.33 -44.49 9.37
C ARG A 523 8.12 -44.72 8.47
N SER A 524 8.34 -44.62 7.18
CA SER A 524 7.32 -44.91 6.16
C SER A 524 7.06 -46.40 6.10
N GLY A 525 5.92 -46.84 6.57
CA GLY A 525 5.43 -48.21 6.36
C GLY A 525 4.24 -48.61 7.20
N GLU A 526 4.05 -48.05 8.39
CA GLU A 526 3.08 -48.63 9.33
C GLU A 526 1.88 -47.75 9.72
N LEU A 527 1.82 -46.44 9.37
CA LEU A 527 0.78 -45.54 9.87
C LEU A 527 -0.11 -44.87 8.83
N ARG A 528 0.14 -45.01 7.54
CA ARG A 528 -0.81 -44.56 6.52
C ARG A 528 -2.11 -45.37 6.62
N GLY A 529 -3.16 -44.73 7.09
CA GLY A 529 -4.51 -45.33 7.13
C GLY A 529 -4.93 -45.95 8.46
N LYS A 530 -4.40 -45.52 9.60
CA LYS A 530 -4.90 -45.95 10.91
C LYS A 530 -5.94 -44.96 11.47
N PRO A 531 -7.00 -45.47 12.17
CA PRO A 531 -7.96 -44.61 12.82
C PRO A 531 -7.36 -43.91 14.04
N SER A 532 -7.80 -42.66 14.32
CA SER A 532 -7.47 -41.93 15.55
C SER A 532 -8.68 -41.78 16.47
N LEU A 533 -8.44 -41.50 17.76
CA LEU A 533 -9.46 -41.32 18.78
C LEU A 533 -8.97 -40.36 19.86
N GLU A 534 -9.73 -39.32 20.14
CA GLU A 534 -9.39 -38.24 21.08
C GLU A 534 -10.52 -37.92 22.05
N LEU A 535 -10.14 -37.33 23.20
CA LEU A 535 -11.04 -36.84 24.24
C LEU A 535 -10.65 -35.38 24.54
N SER A 536 -11.58 -34.45 24.34
CA SER A 536 -11.31 -33.01 24.51
C SER A 536 -11.24 -32.55 25.97
N ALA A 537 -11.79 -33.35 26.91
CA ALA A 537 -11.68 -33.12 28.35
C ALA A 537 -11.52 -34.46 29.09
N ASN A 538 -10.61 -34.52 30.05
CA ASN A 538 -10.36 -35.69 30.87
C ASN A 538 -9.58 -35.31 32.14
N PRO A 539 -10.13 -35.38 33.36
CA PRO A 539 -11.39 -36.03 33.79
C PRO A 539 -12.67 -35.29 33.41
N VAL A 540 -13.79 -36.06 33.33
CA VAL A 540 -15.15 -35.55 33.04
C VAL A 540 -16.13 -35.86 34.19
N THR A 541 -17.16 -35.00 34.32
CA THR A 541 -18.21 -35.13 35.37
C THR A 541 -19.59 -35.42 34.80
N THR A 542 -19.95 -34.89 33.64
CA THR A 542 -21.27 -35.02 33.04
C THR A 542 -21.24 -35.59 31.64
N LYS A 543 -20.37 -35.04 30.79
CA LYS A 543 -20.21 -35.39 29.37
C LYS A 543 -18.74 -35.48 28.98
N ALA A 544 -18.41 -36.44 28.13
CA ALA A 544 -17.14 -36.56 27.45
C ALA A 544 -17.32 -36.20 25.96
N SER A 545 -16.64 -35.20 25.46
CA SER A 545 -16.57 -34.93 24.01
C SER A 545 -15.51 -35.81 23.40
N VAL A 546 -15.88 -36.54 22.39
CA VAL A 546 -15.05 -37.56 21.72
C VAL A 546 -14.98 -37.23 20.25
N ARG A 547 -13.75 -37.13 19.72
CA ARG A 547 -13.49 -37.03 18.31
C ARG A 547 -12.74 -38.25 17.82
N TYR A 548 -13.13 -38.80 16.66
CA TYR A 548 -12.39 -39.86 16.02
C TYR A 548 -12.30 -39.62 14.51
N PHE A 549 -11.25 -40.13 13.91
CA PHE A 549 -10.98 -39.99 12.47
C PHE A 549 -10.93 -41.37 11.81
N LEU A 550 -11.54 -41.46 10.63
CA LEU A 550 -11.54 -42.65 9.79
C LEU A 550 -10.80 -42.35 8.47
N PRO A 551 -9.75 -43.11 8.17
CA PRO A 551 -8.98 -42.88 6.93
C PRO A 551 -9.75 -43.23 5.65
N GLU A 552 -10.75 -44.07 5.75
CA GLU A 552 -11.63 -44.47 4.66
C GLU A 552 -13.03 -44.85 5.19
N ARG A 553 -14.01 -44.88 4.30
CA ARG A 553 -15.33 -45.37 4.64
C ARG A 553 -15.25 -46.86 5.06
N GLY A 554 -15.69 -47.22 6.26
CA GLY A 554 -15.57 -48.57 6.78
C GLY A 554 -16.46 -48.85 7.99
N LYS A 555 -16.35 -50.08 8.51
CA LYS A 555 -17.03 -50.47 9.75
C LYS A 555 -16.34 -49.81 10.93
N VAL A 556 -17.16 -49.23 11.82
CA VAL A 556 -16.73 -48.58 13.04
C VAL A 556 -17.46 -49.22 14.22
N ARG A 557 -16.67 -49.53 15.26
CA ARG A 557 -17.20 -49.87 16.56
C ARG A 557 -16.50 -49.05 17.64
N LEU A 558 -17.24 -48.13 18.25
CA LEU A 558 -16.78 -47.36 19.40
C LEU A 558 -17.43 -47.85 20.67
N SER A 559 -16.63 -48.36 21.62
CA SER A 559 -17.10 -49.02 22.81
C SER A 559 -16.36 -48.55 24.06
N LEU A 560 -17.07 -48.50 25.19
CA LEU A 560 -16.53 -48.13 26.50
C LEU A 560 -16.40 -49.38 27.38
N TYR A 561 -15.24 -49.54 27.99
CA TYR A 561 -14.91 -50.66 28.87
C TYR A 561 -14.50 -50.13 30.25
N ASN A 562 -14.75 -50.96 31.29
CA ASN A 562 -14.22 -50.70 32.63
C ASN A 562 -12.77 -51.22 32.78
N VAL A 563 -12.16 -50.97 33.94
CA VAL A 563 -10.77 -51.41 34.26
C VAL A 563 -10.57 -52.95 34.21
N ALA A 564 -11.66 -53.74 34.36
CA ALA A 564 -11.61 -55.21 34.25
C ALA A 564 -11.75 -55.69 32.77
N GLY A 565 -11.86 -54.78 31.82
CA GLY A 565 -12.04 -55.10 30.40
C GLY A 565 -13.47 -55.47 30.02
N ALA A 566 -14.44 -55.32 30.94
CA ALA A 566 -15.83 -55.61 30.65
C ALA A 566 -16.47 -54.46 29.89
N LEU A 567 -17.25 -54.78 28.85
CA LEU A 567 -18.00 -53.81 28.06
C LEU A 567 -19.06 -53.10 28.94
N VAL A 568 -18.94 -51.78 29.06
CA VAL A 568 -19.90 -50.94 29.78
C VAL A 568 -21.00 -50.43 28.85
N ARG A 569 -20.58 -49.92 27.67
CA ARG A 569 -21.53 -49.36 26.70
C ARG A 569 -20.95 -49.42 25.29
N ARG A 570 -21.81 -49.72 24.30
CA ARG A 570 -21.51 -49.55 22.89
C ARG A 570 -22.08 -48.21 22.45
N ILE A 571 -21.22 -47.36 21.87
CA ILE A 571 -21.54 -45.97 21.52
C ILE A 571 -21.87 -45.86 20.04
N ARG A 572 -21.05 -46.52 19.20
CA ARG A 572 -21.28 -46.64 17.77
C ARG A 572 -21.03 -48.07 17.31
N ASP A 573 -21.81 -48.55 16.36
CA ASP A 573 -21.61 -49.82 15.66
C ASP A 573 -22.27 -49.72 14.28
N GLY A 574 -21.49 -49.56 13.21
CA GLY A 574 -22.03 -49.36 11.86
C GLY A 574 -20.96 -49.04 10.83
N VAL A 575 -21.40 -48.63 9.65
CA VAL A 575 -20.52 -48.16 8.58
C VAL A 575 -20.59 -46.63 8.51
N GLU A 576 -19.43 -45.96 8.60
CA GLU A 576 -19.34 -44.51 8.55
C GLU A 576 -18.44 -44.05 7.40
N LYS A 577 -18.56 -42.77 7.01
CA LYS A 577 -17.75 -42.17 5.93
C LYS A 577 -16.32 -41.93 6.43
N ALA A 578 -15.39 -41.77 5.51
CA ALA A 578 -14.07 -41.23 5.81
C ALA A 578 -14.18 -39.83 6.39
N GLY A 579 -13.23 -39.42 7.24
CA GLY A 579 -13.17 -38.10 7.84
C GLY A 579 -13.33 -38.09 9.36
N ALA A 580 -13.42 -36.88 9.92
CA ALA A 580 -13.58 -36.66 11.35
C ALA A 580 -15.06 -36.82 11.78
N HIS A 581 -15.25 -37.39 12.96
CA HIS A 581 -16.55 -37.60 13.57
C HIS A 581 -16.53 -37.15 15.03
N ASP A 582 -17.44 -36.26 15.38
CA ASP A 582 -17.62 -35.76 16.74
C ASP A 582 -18.85 -36.33 17.40
N LEU A 583 -18.74 -36.65 18.68
CA LEU A 583 -19.89 -37.08 19.47
C LEU A 583 -19.69 -36.76 20.96
N GLU A 584 -20.80 -36.65 21.68
CA GLU A 584 -20.79 -36.50 23.12
C GLU A 584 -21.27 -37.80 23.80
N ILE A 585 -20.53 -38.21 24.83
CA ILE A 585 -20.89 -39.35 25.68
C ILE A 585 -21.32 -38.83 27.05
N SER A 586 -22.61 -38.97 27.41
CA SER A 586 -23.04 -38.69 28.79
C SER A 586 -22.47 -39.72 29.76
N VAL A 587 -21.83 -39.24 30.83
CA VAL A 587 -21.28 -40.06 31.91
C VAL A 587 -22.01 -39.88 33.25
N GLU A 588 -23.15 -39.16 33.29
CA GLU A 588 -23.90 -38.80 34.49
C GLU A 588 -24.36 -40.00 35.32
N ASN A 589 -24.61 -41.16 34.70
CA ASN A 589 -25.05 -42.38 35.37
C ASN A 589 -23.92 -43.42 35.54
N MET A 590 -22.66 -42.97 35.39
CA MET A 590 -21.50 -43.83 35.55
C MET A 590 -20.88 -43.62 36.93
N ARG A 591 -20.33 -44.69 37.49
CA ARG A 591 -19.56 -44.57 38.73
C ARG A 591 -18.24 -43.86 38.49
N SER A 592 -17.82 -43.02 39.43
CA SER A 592 -16.49 -42.43 39.38
C SER A 592 -15.42 -43.51 39.24
N GLY A 593 -14.49 -43.34 38.35
CA GLY A 593 -13.45 -44.33 38.06
C GLY A 593 -12.79 -44.15 36.70
N VAL A 594 -11.93 -45.14 36.37
CA VAL A 594 -11.22 -45.20 35.09
C VAL A 594 -11.96 -46.13 34.13
N TYR A 595 -12.14 -45.65 32.92
CA TYR A 595 -12.73 -46.39 31.82
C TYR A 595 -11.78 -46.31 30.60
N PHE A 596 -12.01 -47.19 29.61
CA PHE A 596 -11.26 -47.21 28.36
C PHE A 596 -12.26 -47.12 27.21
N LEU A 597 -12.12 -46.03 26.42
CA LEU A 597 -12.85 -45.87 25.19
C LEU A 597 -12.04 -46.47 24.05
N ARG A 598 -12.60 -47.42 23.31
CA ARG A 598 -11.93 -48.13 22.23
C ARG A 598 -12.69 -47.98 20.92
N LEU A 599 -11.97 -47.48 19.92
CA LEU A 599 -12.39 -47.43 18.52
C LEU A 599 -11.79 -48.65 17.80
N GLU A 600 -12.62 -49.43 17.14
CA GLU A 600 -12.23 -50.56 16.28
C GLU A 600 -12.73 -50.30 14.86
N THR A 601 -11.89 -50.47 13.88
CA THR A 601 -12.17 -50.33 12.45
C THR A 601 -11.51 -51.46 11.65
N ASP A 602 -11.80 -51.56 10.38
CA ASP A 602 -11.16 -52.54 9.48
C ASP A 602 -9.62 -52.31 9.34
N ARG A 603 -9.16 -51.09 9.71
CA ARG A 603 -7.73 -50.69 9.64
C ARG A 603 -6.98 -50.76 10.97
N GLY A 604 -7.63 -51.13 12.05
CA GLY A 604 -7.02 -51.23 13.38
C GLY A 604 -7.89 -50.74 14.51
N SER A 605 -7.32 -50.68 15.71
CA SER A 605 -8.01 -50.20 16.89
C SER A 605 -7.18 -49.17 17.66
N VAL A 606 -7.87 -48.16 18.24
CA VAL A 606 -7.28 -47.15 19.11
C VAL A 606 -8.03 -47.13 20.44
N THR A 607 -7.31 -46.99 21.55
CA THR A 607 -7.90 -46.93 22.89
C THR A 607 -7.43 -45.67 23.62
N ARG A 608 -8.36 -45.00 24.30
CA ARG A 608 -8.09 -43.84 25.16
C ARG A 608 -8.63 -44.05 26.56
N LYS A 609 -7.90 -43.59 27.55
CA LYS A 609 -8.29 -43.61 28.95
C LYS A 609 -9.29 -42.48 29.22
N LEU A 610 -10.45 -42.78 29.80
CA LEU A 610 -11.47 -41.83 30.26
C LEU A 610 -11.57 -41.89 31.78
N ILE A 611 -11.42 -40.77 32.45
CA ILE A 611 -11.58 -40.65 33.92
C ILE A 611 -12.92 -39.95 34.21
N VAL A 612 -13.83 -40.61 34.90
CA VAL A 612 -15.11 -40.06 35.36
C VAL A 612 -14.96 -39.70 36.84
N ARG A 613 -15.34 -38.47 37.19
CA ARG A 613 -15.35 -37.94 38.56
C ARG A 613 -16.74 -37.81 39.13
#